data_44a300c354344044dbe3bc2995006a82
#
_entry.id   44a300c354344044dbe3bc2995006a82
#
_cell.length_a   1.000
_cell.length_b   1.000
_cell.length_c   1.000
_cell.angle_alpha   90.00
_cell.angle_beta   90.00
_cell.angle_gamma   90.00
#
_symmetry.space_group_name_H-M   'P 1'
#
loop_
_entity.id
_entity.type
_entity.pdbx_description
1 polymer ?
#
loop_
_entity_poly.entity_id
_entity_poly.type
_entity_poly.pdbx_seq_one_letter_code
_entity_poly.pdbx_strand_id
1 'polypeptide(L)'
;MKEKDIKTYIYAIIVVLLFILVAIGASLAIVYYKVNGNDNNGEVNVKTTYVSAMFKDTNNINDIDILPGWSNDMTFEIVNISKDENAVGRYSLYWDVLTNEINDSNFVYTLIGESYLNGNLIKESDTNKLVSVGSEMIVPNTNTLIGHGTINTGVTHKYTLNIKFKENGNNQDNLQGKTFNAKVVAKGE
;
A
#
# COMPACT_ATOMS: atom_id res chain seq x y z
N MET A 1 -60.82 4.15 -17.01
CA MET A 1 -59.89 3.55 -16.07
C MET A 1 -60.37 3.95 -14.67
N LYS A 2 -60.62 3.00 -13.77
CA LYS A 2 -61.13 3.32 -12.43
C LYS A 2 -59.97 3.90 -11.58
N GLU A 3 -60.24 4.85 -10.72
CA GLU A 3 -59.25 5.53 -9.86
C GLU A 3 -58.37 4.54 -9.09
N LYS A 4 -58.93 3.36 -8.76
CA LYS A 4 -58.19 2.26 -8.11
C LYS A 4 -57.09 1.67 -8.98
N ASP A 5 -57.28 1.64 -10.29
CA ASP A 5 -56.29 1.10 -11.24
C ASP A 5 -55.09 2.07 -11.36
N ILE A 6 -55.34 3.39 -11.36
CA ILE A 6 -54.33 4.42 -11.43
C ILE A 6 -53.40 4.36 -10.19
N LYS A 7 -53.96 4.22 -8.99
CA LYS A 7 -53.19 4.09 -7.76
C LYS A 7 -52.31 2.84 -7.78
N THR A 8 -52.79 1.73 -8.28
CA THR A 8 -52.04 0.47 -8.40
C THR A 8 -50.84 0.64 -9.37
N TYR A 9 -51.04 1.31 -10.51
CA TYR A 9 -49.95 1.60 -11.44
C TYR A 9 -48.91 2.54 -10.85
N ILE A 10 -49.30 3.55 -10.09
CA ILE A 10 -48.37 4.47 -9.41
C ILE A 10 -47.53 3.69 -8.39
N TYR A 11 -48.13 2.82 -7.55
CA TYR A 11 -47.37 1.99 -6.60
C TYR A 11 -46.40 1.04 -7.32
N ALA A 12 -46.82 0.42 -8.43
CA ALA A 12 -45.92 -0.45 -9.20
C ALA A 12 -44.69 0.33 -9.75
N ILE A 13 -44.91 1.54 -10.28
CA ILE A 13 -43.82 2.38 -10.75
C ILE A 13 -42.87 2.76 -9.61
N ILE A 14 -43.39 3.14 -8.44
CA ILE A 14 -42.56 3.48 -7.27
C ILE A 14 -41.73 2.29 -6.83
N VAL A 15 -42.28 1.10 -6.80
CA VAL A 15 -41.56 -0.13 -6.43
C VAL A 15 -40.43 -0.41 -7.41
N VAL A 16 -40.69 -0.29 -8.72
CA VAL A 16 -39.67 -0.47 -9.76
C VAL A 16 -38.54 0.56 -9.62
N LEU A 17 -38.87 1.83 -9.38
CA LEU A 17 -37.87 2.89 -9.14
C LEU A 17 -37.03 2.61 -7.90
N LEU A 18 -37.61 2.11 -6.83
CA LEU A 18 -36.86 1.71 -5.62
C LEU A 18 -35.89 0.56 -5.90
N PHE A 19 -36.31 -0.45 -6.68
CA PHE A 19 -35.40 -1.53 -7.09
C PHE A 19 -34.23 -1.04 -7.94
N ILE A 20 -34.48 -0.09 -8.86
CA ILE A 20 -33.42 0.52 -9.68
C ILE A 20 -32.45 1.31 -8.80
N LEU A 21 -32.94 2.08 -7.82
CA LEU A 21 -32.09 2.82 -6.88
C LEU A 21 -31.22 1.90 -6.02
N VAL A 22 -31.79 0.78 -5.53
CA VAL A 22 -31.04 -0.22 -4.76
C VAL A 22 -29.98 -0.90 -5.65
N ALA A 23 -30.29 -1.23 -6.89
CA ALA A 23 -29.34 -1.84 -7.82
C ALA A 23 -28.18 -0.90 -8.16
N ILE A 24 -28.46 0.40 -8.38
CA ILE A 24 -27.43 1.42 -8.62
C ILE A 24 -26.60 1.59 -7.35
N GLY A 25 -27.19 1.68 -6.17
CA GLY A 25 -26.50 1.81 -4.90
C GLY A 25 -25.60 0.60 -4.61
N ALA A 26 -26.07 -0.62 -4.85
CA ALA A 26 -25.29 -1.84 -4.70
C ALA A 26 -24.12 -1.90 -5.71
N SER A 27 -24.35 -1.49 -6.97
CA SER A 27 -23.30 -1.44 -8.00
C SER A 27 -22.23 -0.43 -7.64
N LEU A 28 -22.59 0.76 -7.16
CA LEU A 28 -21.66 1.79 -6.69
C LEU A 28 -20.89 1.31 -5.46
N ALA A 29 -21.54 0.62 -4.52
CA ALA A 29 -20.90 0.05 -3.34
C ALA A 29 -19.87 -1.03 -3.73
N ILE A 30 -20.19 -1.90 -4.70
CA ILE A 30 -19.26 -2.93 -5.22
C ILE A 30 -18.08 -2.27 -5.93
N VAL A 31 -18.30 -1.24 -6.76
CA VAL A 31 -17.22 -0.49 -7.41
C VAL A 31 -16.36 0.22 -6.38
N TYR A 32 -16.97 0.85 -5.38
CA TYR A 32 -16.26 1.51 -4.28
C TYR A 32 -15.44 0.51 -3.45
N TYR A 33 -15.99 -0.67 -3.17
CA TYR A 33 -15.28 -1.76 -2.46
C TYR A 33 -14.14 -2.35 -3.29
N LYS A 34 -14.33 -2.56 -4.61
CA LYS A 34 -13.26 -3.01 -5.52
C LYS A 34 -12.15 -1.99 -5.71
N VAL A 35 -12.47 -0.70 -5.71
CA VAL A 35 -11.48 0.38 -5.82
C VAL A 35 -10.73 0.59 -4.50
N ASN A 36 -11.33 0.28 -3.34
CA ASN A 36 -10.75 0.52 -2.02
C ASN A 36 -10.34 -0.74 -1.24
N GLY A 37 -10.61 -1.92 -1.76
CA GLY A 37 -10.31 -3.15 -1.03
C GLY A 37 -10.29 -4.38 -1.92
N ASN A 38 -9.14 -4.96 -2.04
CA ASN A 38 -8.94 -6.35 -2.42
C ASN A 38 -8.89 -6.71 -3.91
N ASP A 39 -8.17 -5.95 -4.71
CA ASP A 39 -7.59 -6.54 -5.92
C ASP A 39 -6.11 -6.87 -5.65
N ASN A 40 -5.76 -8.15 -5.85
CA ASN A 40 -4.39 -8.70 -5.79
C ASN A 40 -3.47 -8.18 -6.92
N ASN A 41 -3.75 -7.02 -7.46
CA ASN A 41 -2.96 -6.30 -8.44
C ASN A 41 -2.47 -4.99 -7.80
N GLY A 42 -1.42 -5.06 -7.00
CA GLY A 42 -0.39 -4.05 -6.80
C GLY A 42 -0.77 -2.58 -6.48
N GLU A 43 -2.02 -2.19 -6.51
CA GLU A 43 -2.44 -0.81 -6.25
C GLU A 43 -3.19 -0.70 -4.92
N VAL A 44 -2.47 -0.33 -3.86
CA VAL A 44 -3.12 0.23 -2.67
C VAL A 44 -3.19 1.73 -2.84
N ASN A 45 -4.31 2.23 -3.37
CA ASN A 45 -4.60 3.65 -3.38
C ASN A 45 -4.98 4.13 -1.97
N VAL A 46 -4.00 4.55 -1.19
CA VAL A 46 -4.25 5.33 0.03
C VAL A 46 -4.44 6.77 -0.39
N LYS A 47 -5.69 7.19 -0.56
CA LYS A 47 -6.04 8.55 -0.95
C LYS A 47 -6.19 9.40 0.29
N THR A 48 -5.13 10.03 0.71
CA THR A 48 -5.22 11.26 1.48
C THR A 48 -4.96 12.44 0.55
N THR A 49 -5.36 13.61 0.89
CA THR A 49 -5.66 14.78 0.04
C THR A 49 -4.67 15.05 -1.10
N TYR A 50 -3.40 14.62 -1.02
CA TYR A 50 -2.36 14.98 -2.00
C TYR A 50 -1.38 13.85 -2.37
N VAL A 51 -1.39 12.70 -1.71
CA VAL A 51 -0.38 11.64 -1.94
C VAL A 51 -1.05 10.34 -2.37
N SER A 52 -0.55 9.72 -3.43
CA SER A 52 -0.92 8.37 -3.87
C SER A 52 0.29 7.47 -3.84
N ALA A 53 0.13 6.27 -3.31
CA ALA A 53 1.14 5.21 -3.36
C ALA A 53 0.77 4.20 -4.44
N MET A 54 1.70 3.90 -5.33
CA MET A 54 1.57 2.86 -6.34
C MET A 54 2.62 1.78 -6.08
N PHE A 55 2.17 0.56 -5.92
CA PHE A 55 3.05 -0.61 -5.78
C PHE A 55 3.09 -1.34 -7.12
N LYS A 56 4.28 -1.45 -7.72
CA LYS A 56 4.47 -2.13 -9.02
C LYS A 56 4.44 -3.64 -8.93
N ASP A 57 4.91 -4.16 -7.80
CA ASP A 57 4.89 -5.57 -7.47
C ASP A 57 3.83 -5.83 -6.39
N THR A 58 3.47 -7.08 -6.18
CA THR A 58 2.60 -7.42 -5.05
C THR A 58 3.27 -6.92 -3.78
N ASN A 59 2.68 -5.92 -3.13
CA ASN A 59 3.19 -5.37 -1.88
C ASN A 59 3.07 -6.33 -0.70
N ASN A 60 2.65 -7.54 -0.97
CA ASN A 60 2.44 -8.58 0.01
C ASN A 60 3.56 -9.60 -0.10
N ILE A 61 4.38 -9.67 0.93
CA ILE A 61 5.38 -10.72 1.10
C ILE A 61 4.68 -11.84 1.83
N ASN A 62 4.41 -12.91 1.13
CA ASN A 62 3.76 -14.10 1.67
C ASN A 62 4.61 -15.30 1.30
N ASP A 63 5.77 -15.40 1.93
CA ASP A 63 6.68 -16.49 1.73
C ASP A 63 6.59 -17.50 2.87
N ILE A 64 6.45 -18.74 2.46
CA ILE A 64 6.50 -19.92 3.30
C ILE A 64 7.89 -20.52 3.07
N ASP A 65 8.53 -21.05 4.11
CA ASP A 65 9.86 -21.67 4.02
C ASP A 65 11.02 -20.70 3.72
N ILE A 66 11.01 -19.53 4.34
CA ILE A 66 12.16 -18.62 4.33
C ILE A 66 13.33 -19.28 5.04
N LEU A 67 14.41 -19.52 4.31
CA LEU A 67 15.64 -20.13 4.80
C LEU A 67 16.76 -19.10 4.89
N PRO A 68 17.78 -19.34 5.73
CA PRO A 68 19.02 -18.56 5.67
C PRO A 68 19.59 -18.51 4.26
N GLY A 69 20.02 -17.33 3.82
CA GLY A 69 20.41 -17.05 2.44
C GLY A 69 19.30 -16.52 1.54
N TRP A 70 18.04 -16.54 1.97
CA TRP A 70 16.92 -15.98 1.22
C TRP A 70 16.99 -14.44 1.15
N SER A 71 16.58 -13.89 0.01
CA SER A 71 16.39 -12.45 -0.17
C SER A 71 15.26 -12.16 -1.15
N ASN A 72 14.60 -11.01 -0.97
CA ASN A 72 13.56 -10.51 -1.86
C ASN A 72 13.65 -8.99 -2.00
N ASP A 73 13.48 -8.49 -3.22
CA ASP A 73 13.43 -7.08 -3.55
C ASP A 73 12.02 -6.69 -3.96
N MET A 74 11.51 -5.59 -3.40
CA MET A 74 10.22 -5.01 -3.76
C MET A 74 10.41 -3.56 -4.17
N THR A 75 9.69 -3.14 -5.20
CA THR A 75 9.71 -1.74 -5.65
C THR A 75 8.32 -1.13 -5.55
N PHE A 76 8.26 0.15 -5.14
CA PHE A 76 7.02 0.92 -5.13
C PHE A 76 7.29 2.40 -5.34
N GLU A 77 6.25 3.13 -5.71
CA GLU A 77 6.33 4.57 -5.97
C GLU A 77 5.32 5.33 -5.10
N ILE A 78 5.74 6.50 -4.64
CA ILE A 78 4.87 7.49 -3.99
C ILE A 78 4.82 8.71 -4.90
N VAL A 79 3.62 9.19 -5.19
CA VAL A 79 3.40 10.33 -6.09
C VAL A 79 2.52 11.36 -5.38
N ASN A 80 2.86 12.63 -5.51
CA ASN A 80 1.97 13.71 -5.11
C ASN A 80 1.01 14.02 -6.26
N ILE A 81 -0.28 13.76 -6.06
CA ILE A 81 -1.35 13.91 -7.05
C ILE A 81 -2.09 15.25 -6.93
N SER A 82 -1.60 16.19 -6.12
CA SER A 82 -2.18 17.53 -6.01
C SER A 82 -2.19 18.23 -7.37
N LYS A 83 -3.21 19.06 -7.59
CA LYS A 83 -3.28 19.98 -8.73
C LYS A 83 -2.65 21.33 -8.42
N ASP A 84 -2.36 21.61 -7.16
CA ASP A 84 -1.64 22.80 -6.73
C ASP A 84 -0.14 22.57 -6.88
N GLU A 85 0.51 23.34 -7.75
CA GLU A 85 1.93 23.22 -8.05
C GLU A 85 2.83 23.46 -6.84
N ASN A 86 2.35 24.16 -5.81
CA ASN A 86 3.09 24.45 -4.59
C ASN A 86 2.73 23.49 -3.43
N ALA A 87 1.86 22.51 -3.65
CA ALA A 87 1.46 21.60 -2.60
C ALA A 87 2.61 20.65 -2.22
N VAL A 88 2.82 20.54 -0.92
CA VAL A 88 3.72 19.56 -0.31
C VAL A 88 2.89 18.47 0.33
N GLY A 89 2.96 17.27 -0.22
CA GLY A 89 2.36 16.09 0.39
C GLY A 89 3.25 15.54 1.49
N ARG A 90 2.65 15.06 2.58
CA ARG A 90 3.33 14.34 3.65
C ARG A 90 2.84 12.92 3.69
N TYR A 91 3.71 11.98 4.00
CA TYR A 91 3.34 10.58 4.11
C TYR A 91 4.23 9.85 5.11
N SER A 92 3.71 8.75 5.60
CA SER A 92 4.42 7.83 6.48
C SER A 92 4.40 6.43 5.90
N LEU A 93 5.53 5.74 5.94
CA LEU A 93 5.65 4.34 5.56
C LEU A 93 5.63 3.47 6.81
N TYR A 94 4.87 2.38 6.75
CA TYR A 94 4.72 1.42 7.83
C TYR A 94 4.94 -0.01 7.33
N TRP A 95 5.50 -0.84 8.19
CA TRP A 95 5.30 -2.28 8.12
C TRP A 95 3.89 -2.60 8.62
N ASP A 96 3.13 -3.34 7.84
CA ASP A 96 1.88 -3.99 8.25
C ASP A 96 2.16 -5.50 8.27
N VAL A 97 2.45 -6.01 9.47
CA VAL A 97 2.91 -7.38 9.70
C VAL A 97 1.72 -8.23 10.10
N LEU A 98 1.36 -9.19 9.26
CA LEU A 98 0.33 -10.19 9.55
C LEU A 98 0.91 -11.36 10.35
N THR A 99 2.10 -11.84 9.96
CA THR A 99 2.81 -12.91 10.63
C THR A 99 4.31 -12.73 10.44
N ASN A 100 5.08 -12.84 11.50
CA ASN A 100 6.52 -12.98 11.44
C ASN A 100 6.94 -14.01 12.51
N GLU A 101 7.19 -15.23 12.07
CA GLU A 101 7.68 -16.31 12.93
C GLU A 101 9.22 -16.37 12.97
N ILE A 102 9.90 -15.56 12.13
CA ILE A 102 11.35 -15.47 12.05
C ILE A 102 11.82 -14.45 13.08
N ASN A 103 12.01 -14.88 14.31
CA ASN A 103 12.53 -14.02 15.37
C ASN A 103 14.07 -14.14 15.45
N ASP A 104 14.76 -13.59 14.45
CA ASP A 104 16.22 -13.67 14.33
C ASP A 104 16.79 -12.30 13.91
N SER A 105 17.90 -11.90 14.52
CA SER A 105 18.58 -10.63 14.23
C SER A 105 19.23 -10.58 12.84
N ASN A 106 19.36 -11.71 12.15
CA ASN A 106 19.83 -11.80 10.78
C ASN A 106 18.71 -11.67 9.75
N PHE A 107 17.43 -11.62 10.18
CA PHE A 107 16.31 -11.29 9.32
C PHE A 107 16.15 -9.77 9.27
N VAL A 108 16.71 -9.16 8.21
CA VAL A 108 16.91 -7.72 8.12
C VAL A 108 16.33 -7.14 6.83
N TYR A 109 16.11 -5.82 6.83
CA TYR A 109 15.73 -5.08 5.64
C TYR A 109 16.51 -3.78 5.48
N THR A 110 16.55 -3.29 4.25
CA THR A 110 16.97 -1.93 3.88
C THR A 110 15.89 -1.30 3.00
N LEU A 111 15.74 0.02 3.09
CA LEU A 111 14.88 0.79 2.22
C LEU A 111 15.68 1.92 1.59
N ILE A 112 15.76 1.92 0.26
CA ILE A 112 16.45 2.95 -0.51
C ILE A 112 15.41 3.67 -1.35
N GLY A 113 15.42 5.01 -1.31
CA GLY A 113 14.54 5.85 -2.09
C GLY A 113 15.33 6.76 -3.03
N GLU A 114 14.71 7.09 -4.16
CA GLU A 114 15.18 8.06 -5.14
C GLU A 114 14.04 9.00 -5.53
N SER A 115 14.33 10.29 -5.71
CA SER A 115 13.35 11.30 -6.11
C SER A 115 13.49 11.63 -7.59
N TYR A 116 12.36 11.68 -8.32
CA TYR A 116 12.34 12.00 -9.73
C TYR A 116 11.35 13.14 -10.02
N LEU A 117 11.74 14.09 -10.86
CA LEU A 117 10.88 15.11 -11.44
C LEU A 117 10.93 14.99 -12.96
N ASN A 118 9.77 14.74 -13.59
CA ASN A 118 9.67 14.52 -15.04
C ASN A 118 10.68 13.45 -15.55
N GLY A 119 10.87 12.38 -14.78
CA GLY A 119 11.79 11.28 -15.12
C GLY A 119 13.27 11.55 -14.84
N ASN A 120 13.65 12.75 -14.39
CA ASN A 120 15.01 13.09 -14.02
C ASN A 120 15.23 12.96 -12.52
N LEU A 121 16.36 12.35 -12.13
CA LEU A 121 16.76 12.23 -10.74
C LEU A 121 17.02 13.63 -10.14
N ILE A 122 16.43 13.90 -8.97
CA ILE A 122 16.58 15.15 -8.23
C ILE A 122 17.11 14.89 -6.83
N LYS A 123 17.70 15.91 -6.22
CA LYS A 123 18.17 15.86 -4.83
C LYS A 123 17.00 16.12 -3.86
N GLU A 124 17.16 15.62 -2.65
CA GLU A 124 16.28 15.96 -1.52
C GLU A 124 16.38 17.46 -1.17
N SER A 125 15.28 17.97 -0.60
CA SER A 125 15.17 19.33 -0.07
C SER A 125 14.29 19.31 1.18
N ASP A 126 14.07 20.46 1.83
CA ASP A 126 13.22 20.54 3.01
C ASP A 126 11.75 20.12 2.75
N THR A 127 11.30 20.31 1.52
CA THR A 127 9.92 19.97 1.07
C THR A 127 9.86 18.69 0.25
N ASN A 128 10.98 18.03 0.03
CA ASN A 128 11.09 16.79 -0.75
C ASN A 128 12.07 15.84 -0.06
N LYS A 129 11.59 15.14 0.95
CA LYS A 129 12.38 14.20 1.76
C LYS A 129 11.92 12.77 1.55
N LEU A 130 12.89 11.90 1.32
CA LEU A 130 12.69 10.47 1.25
C LEU A 130 12.61 9.84 2.66
N VAL A 131 11.87 8.74 2.76
CA VAL A 131 12.05 7.80 3.86
C VAL A 131 13.27 6.95 3.53
N SER A 132 14.29 6.95 4.36
CA SER A 132 15.51 6.19 4.12
C SER A 132 15.86 5.35 5.34
N VAL A 133 16.19 4.09 5.08
CA VAL A 133 16.80 3.18 6.04
C VAL A 133 18.12 2.75 5.43
N GLY A 134 19.14 3.58 5.65
CA GLY A 134 20.46 3.45 5.02
C GLY A 134 21.36 2.35 5.60
N SER A 135 20.96 1.77 6.73
CA SER A 135 21.59 0.60 7.34
C SER A 135 20.58 -0.53 7.49
N GLU A 136 21.06 -1.76 7.56
CA GLU A 136 20.18 -2.90 7.80
C GLU A 136 19.47 -2.78 9.15
N MET A 137 18.15 -2.94 9.12
CA MET A 137 17.28 -2.98 10.30
C MET A 137 16.64 -4.35 10.41
N ILE A 138 16.41 -4.81 11.63
CA ILE A 138 15.70 -6.08 11.88
C ILE A 138 14.26 -5.94 11.36
N VAL A 139 13.77 -6.94 10.64
CA VAL A 139 12.36 -7.00 10.21
C VAL A 139 11.48 -7.10 11.45
N PRO A 140 10.50 -6.19 11.63
CA PRO A 140 9.70 -6.15 12.83
C PRO A 140 8.71 -7.30 12.92
N ASN A 141 8.31 -7.65 14.15
CA ASN A 141 7.29 -8.67 14.43
C ASN A 141 5.87 -8.09 14.53
N THR A 142 5.75 -6.78 14.52
CA THR A 142 4.47 -6.05 14.64
C THR A 142 4.46 -4.86 13.71
N ASN A 143 3.28 -4.27 13.51
CA ASN A 143 3.11 -3.05 12.73
C ASN A 143 4.02 -1.94 13.26
N THR A 144 4.91 -1.46 12.41
CA THR A 144 5.99 -0.56 12.83
C THR A 144 6.16 0.57 11.80
N LEU A 145 6.28 1.81 12.29
CA LEU A 145 6.65 2.95 11.46
C LEU A 145 8.06 2.78 10.91
N ILE A 146 8.21 2.91 9.59
CA ILE A 146 9.51 2.94 8.91
C ILE A 146 10.07 4.37 8.92
N GLY A 147 9.22 5.36 8.61
CA GLY A 147 9.60 6.77 8.64
C GLY A 147 8.59 7.69 7.96
N HIS A 148 8.91 8.98 7.97
CA HIS A 148 8.10 10.04 7.36
C HIS A 148 8.81 10.65 6.18
N GLY A 149 8.07 10.94 5.11
CA GLY A 149 8.55 11.62 3.92
C GLY A 149 7.70 12.84 3.56
N THR A 150 8.29 13.74 2.77
CA THR A 150 7.59 14.87 2.16
C THR A 150 7.84 14.86 0.66
N ILE A 151 6.85 15.23 -0.14
CA ILE A 151 6.93 15.15 -1.61
C ILE A 151 6.24 16.33 -2.25
N ASN A 152 6.95 17.04 -3.13
CA ASN A 152 6.40 18.14 -3.90
C ASN A 152 5.49 17.64 -5.03
N THR A 153 4.59 18.49 -5.50
CA THR A 153 3.76 18.21 -6.67
C THR A 153 4.63 17.90 -7.89
N GLY A 154 4.23 16.89 -8.67
CA GLY A 154 4.94 16.44 -9.86
C GLY A 154 6.18 15.58 -9.59
N VAL A 155 6.55 15.41 -8.33
CA VAL A 155 7.65 14.52 -7.94
C VAL A 155 7.14 13.10 -7.72
N THR A 156 7.98 12.14 -8.07
CA THR A 156 7.80 10.71 -7.77
C THR A 156 8.96 10.24 -6.90
N HIS A 157 8.64 9.65 -5.76
CA HIS A 157 9.59 8.90 -4.96
C HIS A 157 9.53 7.44 -5.33
N LYS A 158 10.65 6.87 -5.78
CA LYS A 158 10.78 5.43 -6.07
C LYS A 158 11.54 4.76 -4.96
N TYR A 159 10.99 3.66 -4.46
CA TYR A 159 11.57 2.91 -3.37
C TYR A 159 11.93 1.49 -3.80
N THR A 160 13.06 1.03 -3.29
CA THR A 160 13.46 -0.37 -3.31
C THR A 160 13.60 -0.83 -1.87
N LEU A 161 12.75 -1.77 -1.47
CA LEU A 161 12.82 -2.49 -0.21
C LEU A 161 13.53 -3.81 -0.47
N ASN A 162 14.67 -4.02 0.15
CA ASN A 162 15.38 -5.29 0.11
C ASN A 162 15.26 -5.97 1.47
N ILE A 163 14.81 -7.21 1.48
CA ILE A 163 14.69 -8.04 2.69
C ILE A 163 15.61 -9.23 2.55
N LYS A 164 16.32 -9.57 3.61
CA LYS A 164 17.27 -10.67 3.63
C LYS A 164 17.17 -11.47 4.91
N PHE A 165 17.30 -12.78 4.78
CA PHE A 165 17.62 -13.62 5.90
C PHE A 165 19.06 -14.12 5.74
N LYS A 166 19.99 -13.50 6.48
CA LYS A 166 21.43 -13.77 6.35
C LYS A 166 21.82 -15.07 7.02
N GLU A 167 22.69 -15.81 6.38
CA GLU A 167 23.42 -16.87 7.04
C GLU A 167 24.41 -16.30 8.04
N ASN A 168 24.49 -16.88 9.22
CA ASN A 168 25.39 -16.44 10.29
C ASN A 168 26.50 -17.46 10.62
N GLY A 169 26.59 -18.55 9.85
CA GLY A 169 27.55 -19.63 10.04
C GLY A 169 27.25 -20.56 11.21
N ASN A 170 26.13 -20.34 11.92
CA ASN A 170 25.67 -21.22 12.99
C ASN A 170 24.47 -22.05 12.51
N ASN A 171 24.11 -23.06 13.31
CA ASN A 171 22.89 -23.83 13.04
C ASN A 171 21.65 -22.94 13.22
N GLN A 172 20.88 -22.74 12.15
CA GLN A 172 19.61 -22.00 12.09
C GLN A 172 18.43 -22.94 11.75
N ASP A 173 18.58 -24.26 11.92
CA ASP A 173 17.57 -25.28 11.55
C ASP A 173 16.25 -25.09 12.29
N ASN A 174 16.25 -24.50 13.48
CA ASN A 174 15.05 -24.18 14.25
C ASN A 174 14.16 -23.10 13.61
N LEU A 175 14.67 -22.43 12.58
CA LEU A 175 13.94 -21.39 11.82
C LEU A 175 13.38 -21.91 10.49
N GLN A 176 13.67 -23.18 10.14
CA GLN A 176 13.10 -23.80 8.95
C GLN A 176 11.58 -23.98 9.07
N GLY A 177 10.87 -23.78 7.97
CA GLY A 177 9.41 -23.87 7.92
C GLY A 177 8.68 -22.70 8.60
N LYS A 178 9.40 -21.64 8.98
CA LYS A 178 8.80 -20.43 9.52
C LYS A 178 8.22 -19.56 8.40
N THR A 179 7.13 -18.88 8.73
CA THR A 179 6.40 -18.04 7.78
C THR A 179 6.63 -16.56 8.06
N PHE A 180 6.69 -15.79 6.99
CA PHE A 180 6.66 -14.34 7.02
C PHE A 180 5.60 -13.82 6.06
N ASN A 181 4.65 -13.06 6.57
CA ASN A 181 3.61 -12.40 5.81
C ASN A 181 3.48 -10.95 6.28
N ALA A 182 3.84 -10.02 5.43
CA ALA A 182 3.80 -8.59 5.70
C ALA A 182 3.69 -7.79 4.41
N LYS A 183 3.37 -6.53 4.55
CA LYS A 183 3.40 -5.54 3.46
C LYS A 183 3.90 -4.20 3.96
N VAL A 184 4.38 -3.37 3.02
CA VAL A 184 4.61 -1.95 3.29
C VAL A 184 3.35 -1.17 2.94
N VAL A 185 2.94 -0.27 3.82
CA VAL A 185 1.76 0.59 3.64
C VAL A 185 2.20 2.04 3.72
N ALA A 186 1.76 2.85 2.76
CA ALA A 186 1.91 4.29 2.80
C ALA A 186 0.62 4.92 3.31
N LYS A 187 0.75 5.86 4.27
CA LYS A 187 -0.36 6.69 4.76
C LYS A 187 0.01 8.14 4.53
N GLY A 188 -0.87 8.91 3.91
CA GLY A 188 -0.70 10.36 3.84
C GLY A 188 -1.14 11.02 5.15
N GLU A 189 -0.55 12.15 5.45
CA GLU A 189 -0.79 12.97 6.63
C GLU A 189 -1.49 14.28 6.24
#